data_8bccb10fb7235199e3689134b8c7e401
#
_entry.id   8bccb10fb7235199e3689134b8c7e401
#
_cell.length_a   1.000
_cell.length_b   1.000
_cell.length_c   1.000
_cell.angle_alpha   90.00
_cell.angle_beta   90.00
_cell.angle_gamma   90.00
#
_symmetry.space_group_name_H-M   'P 1'
#
loop_
_entity.id
_entity.type
_entity.pdbx_description
1 polymer ?
#
loop_
_entity_poly.entity_id
_entity_poly.type
_entity_poly.pdbx_seq_one_letter_code
_entity_poly.pdbx_strand_id
1 'polypeptide(L)'
;MSIAVIGAGKWGQALHYAISQNVTCKITSRQPKEIVHFVTLDEALASEYLIFALPAQVVRSWLKEHFVFKGQKILVAAKGIEQGSGAFLNEIFAQFIPEENLSFLSGPSFASEVMQGLPTAVVINSINETLSKEFSTFFPSFIKTYTSTDVIGAEVC
;
A
#
# COMPACT_ATOMS: atom_id res chain seq x y z
N MET A 1 1.16 -11.87 12.94
CA MET A 1 1.25 -10.72 12.04
C MET A 1 0.58 -11.06 10.72
N SER A 2 -0.35 -10.25 10.28
CA SER A 2 -1.08 -10.49 9.03
C SER A 2 -0.99 -9.27 8.12
N ILE A 3 -0.78 -9.51 6.83
CA ILE A 3 -0.59 -8.49 5.81
C ILE A 3 -1.52 -8.78 4.64
N ALA A 4 -2.19 -7.77 4.12
CA ALA A 4 -3.02 -7.92 2.93
C ALA A 4 -2.84 -6.73 1.98
N VAL A 5 -2.80 -7.02 0.68
CA VAL A 5 -2.81 -6.02 -0.38
C VAL A 5 -4.25 -5.82 -0.84
N ILE A 6 -4.70 -4.58 -0.85
CA ILE A 6 -6.03 -4.19 -1.34
C ILE A 6 -5.86 -3.63 -2.75
N GLY A 7 -6.35 -4.38 -3.73
CA GLY A 7 -6.21 -4.04 -5.14
C GLY A 7 -5.29 -5.02 -5.86
N ALA A 8 -5.78 -5.60 -6.94
CA ALA A 8 -5.05 -6.64 -7.69
C ALA A 8 -4.82 -6.25 -9.16
N GLY A 9 -4.55 -4.98 -9.40
CA GLY A 9 -4.02 -4.52 -10.67
C GLY A 9 -2.53 -4.89 -10.80
N LYS A 10 -1.87 -4.37 -11.82
CA LYS A 10 -0.45 -4.70 -12.07
C LYS A 10 0.45 -4.38 -10.88
N TRP A 11 0.28 -3.19 -10.31
CA TRP A 11 1.11 -2.76 -9.18
C TRP A 11 0.80 -3.54 -7.90
N GLY A 12 -0.50 -3.74 -7.61
CA GLY A 12 -0.91 -4.53 -6.44
C GLY A 12 -0.38 -5.96 -6.51
N GLN A 13 -0.46 -6.59 -7.67
CA GLN A 13 0.09 -7.94 -7.87
C GLN A 13 1.60 -7.97 -7.73
N ALA A 14 2.30 -6.94 -8.23
CA ALA A 14 3.76 -6.85 -8.11
C ALA A 14 4.19 -6.72 -6.65
N LEU A 15 3.52 -5.88 -5.88
CA LEU A 15 3.80 -5.73 -4.45
C LEU A 15 3.52 -7.02 -3.69
N HIS A 16 2.39 -7.66 -3.98
CA HIS A 16 2.04 -8.94 -3.37
C HIS A 16 3.10 -10.00 -3.68
N TYR A 17 3.51 -10.09 -4.94
CA TYR A 17 4.56 -11.03 -5.37
C TYR A 17 5.86 -10.78 -4.60
N ALA A 18 6.31 -9.53 -4.55
CA ALA A 18 7.56 -9.17 -3.89
C ALA A 18 7.52 -9.48 -2.39
N ILE A 19 6.50 -9.03 -1.71
CA ILE A 19 6.36 -9.24 -0.26
C ILE A 19 6.24 -10.73 0.07
N SER A 20 5.55 -11.50 -0.78
CA SER A 20 5.40 -12.93 -0.61
C SER A 20 6.71 -13.71 -0.70
N GLN A 21 7.77 -13.13 -1.26
CA GLN A 21 9.10 -13.73 -1.24
C GLN A 21 9.71 -13.74 0.17
N ASN A 22 9.23 -12.89 1.05
CA ASN A 22 9.79 -12.67 2.37
C ASN A 22 8.85 -13.08 3.50
N VAL A 23 7.57 -12.74 3.39
CA VAL A 23 6.53 -13.04 4.40
C VAL A 23 5.23 -13.42 3.72
N THR A 24 4.35 -14.12 4.45
CA THR A 24 3.03 -14.48 3.92
C THR A 24 2.19 -13.21 3.74
N CYS A 25 1.65 -13.02 2.54
CA CYS A 25 0.87 -11.84 2.19
C CYS A 25 -0.41 -12.24 1.46
N LYS A 26 -1.54 -11.74 1.95
CA LYS A 26 -2.85 -11.93 1.32
C LYS A 26 -3.08 -10.85 0.28
N ILE A 27 -4.02 -11.08 -0.63
CA ILE A 27 -4.42 -10.09 -1.63
C ILE A 27 -5.92 -10.23 -1.90
N THR A 28 -6.57 -9.11 -2.16
CA THR A 28 -7.97 -9.08 -2.54
C THR A 28 -8.24 -8.05 -3.62
N SER A 29 -9.34 -8.22 -4.34
CA SER A 29 -9.84 -7.25 -5.32
C SER A 29 -11.35 -7.40 -5.46
N ARG A 30 -11.97 -6.44 -6.18
CA ARG A 30 -13.41 -6.46 -6.40
C ARG A 30 -13.87 -7.72 -7.10
N GLN A 31 -13.11 -8.18 -8.09
CA GLN A 31 -13.38 -9.43 -8.81
C GLN A 31 -12.37 -10.49 -8.40
N PRO A 32 -12.81 -11.74 -8.14
CA PRO A 32 -11.90 -12.82 -7.81
C PRO A 32 -10.86 -13.06 -8.90
N LYS A 33 -9.63 -13.37 -8.50
CA LYS A 33 -8.53 -13.71 -9.40
C LYS A 33 -7.79 -14.93 -8.89
N GLU A 34 -7.16 -15.67 -9.80
CA GLU A 34 -6.36 -16.83 -9.45
C GLU A 34 -4.96 -16.41 -9.03
N ILE A 35 -4.83 -15.91 -7.83
CA ILE A 35 -3.57 -15.47 -7.24
C ILE A 35 -3.39 -16.20 -5.92
N VAL A 36 -2.17 -16.63 -5.63
CA VAL A 36 -1.84 -17.29 -4.37
C VAL A 36 -2.22 -16.38 -3.19
N HIS A 37 -2.90 -16.94 -2.21
CA HIS A 37 -3.41 -16.23 -1.03
C HIS A 37 -4.44 -15.13 -1.35
N PHE A 38 -5.17 -15.30 -2.45
CA PHE A 38 -6.32 -14.44 -2.72
C PHE A 38 -7.42 -14.76 -1.69
N VAL A 39 -7.93 -13.71 -1.04
CA VAL A 39 -8.94 -13.83 0.02
C VAL A 39 -10.11 -12.88 -0.24
N THR A 40 -11.19 -13.07 0.52
CA THR A 40 -12.33 -12.13 0.47
C THR A 40 -11.93 -10.78 1.05
N LEU A 41 -12.71 -9.75 0.74
CA LEU A 41 -12.49 -8.41 1.28
C LEU A 41 -12.52 -8.42 2.80
N ASP A 42 -13.47 -9.13 3.40
CA ASP A 42 -13.60 -9.19 4.86
C ASP A 42 -12.35 -9.81 5.51
N GLU A 43 -11.83 -10.88 4.93
CA GLU A 43 -10.60 -11.49 5.41
C GLU A 43 -9.41 -10.56 5.29
N ALA A 44 -9.31 -9.85 4.15
CA ALA A 44 -8.22 -8.90 3.94
C ALA A 44 -8.27 -7.76 4.97
N LEU A 45 -9.44 -7.18 5.18
CA LEU A 45 -9.63 -6.07 6.12
C LEU A 45 -9.40 -6.45 7.58
N ALA A 46 -9.48 -7.74 7.91
CA ALA A 46 -9.17 -8.24 9.24
C ALA A 46 -7.66 -8.31 9.51
N SER A 47 -6.82 -8.02 8.52
CA SER A 47 -5.37 -8.04 8.67
C SER A 47 -4.87 -6.85 9.48
N GLU A 48 -3.75 -7.01 10.17
CA GLU A 48 -3.12 -5.97 10.96
C GLU A 48 -2.48 -4.89 10.08
N TYR A 49 -1.89 -5.30 8.96
CA TYR A 49 -1.21 -4.42 8.01
C TYR A 49 -1.92 -4.47 6.66
N LEU A 50 -2.29 -3.30 6.14
CA LEU A 50 -2.96 -3.19 4.85
C LEU A 50 -2.13 -2.35 3.88
N ILE A 51 -1.98 -2.83 2.66
CA ILE A 51 -1.28 -2.12 1.60
C ILE A 51 -2.31 -1.78 0.51
N PHE A 52 -2.58 -0.48 0.35
CA PHE A 52 -3.57 -0.02 -0.63
C PHE A 52 -2.91 0.24 -1.98
N ALA A 53 -3.32 -0.52 -2.98
CA ALA A 53 -2.85 -0.38 -4.36
C ALA A 53 -4.02 -0.13 -5.31
N LEU A 54 -4.96 0.70 -4.88
CA LEU A 54 -6.13 1.11 -5.65
C LEU A 54 -5.80 2.31 -6.54
N PRO A 55 -6.48 2.47 -7.69
CA PRO A 55 -6.36 3.70 -8.47
C PRO A 55 -6.80 4.91 -7.64
N ALA A 56 -6.06 6.03 -7.76
CA ALA A 56 -6.32 7.24 -6.97
C ALA A 56 -7.78 7.71 -7.07
N GLN A 57 -8.39 7.54 -8.25
CA GLN A 57 -9.75 8.04 -8.50
C GLN A 57 -10.84 7.27 -7.76
N VAL A 58 -10.57 6.06 -7.29
CA VAL A 58 -11.57 5.26 -6.58
C VAL A 58 -11.36 5.24 -5.06
N VAL A 59 -10.24 5.78 -4.58
CA VAL A 59 -9.85 5.67 -3.17
C VAL A 59 -10.92 6.25 -2.23
N ARG A 60 -11.37 7.48 -2.48
CA ARG A 60 -12.33 8.15 -1.58
C ARG A 60 -13.63 7.36 -1.45
N SER A 61 -14.24 6.98 -2.57
CA SER A 61 -15.50 6.23 -2.55
C SER A 61 -15.31 4.85 -1.96
N TRP A 62 -14.19 4.20 -2.25
CA TRP A 62 -13.89 2.88 -1.70
C TRP A 62 -13.78 2.92 -0.17
N LEU A 63 -13.06 3.91 0.37
CA LEU A 63 -12.91 4.06 1.82
C LEU A 63 -14.27 4.33 2.49
N LYS A 64 -15.11 5.16 1.89
CA LYS A 64 -16.44 5.43 2.42
C LYS A 64 -17.34 4.19 2.44
N GLU A 65 -17.27 3.37 1.39
CA GLU A 65 -18.16 2.22 1.24
C GLU A 65 -17.70 0.99 2.01
N HIS A 66 -16.41 0.76 2.10
CA HIS A 66 -15.87 -0.53 2.53
C HIS A 66 -15.00 -0.47 3.78
N PHE A 67 -14.52 0.68 4.19
CA PHE A 67 -13.50 0.74 5.23
C PHE A 67 -14.02 1.32 6.54
N VAL A 68 -13.74 0.61 7.64
CA VAL A 68 -13.92 1.09 9.00
C VAL A 68 -12.58 0.92 9.71
N PHE A 69 -12.04 2.01 10.25
CA PHE A 69 -10.77 1.96 10.95
C PHE A 69 -10.91 1.20 12.28
N LYS A 70 -10.06 0.21 12.47
CA LYS A 70 -10.03 -0.63 13.67
C LYS A 70 -8.60 -0.80 14.20
N GLY A 71 -7.76 0.20 13.98
CA GLY A 71 -6.36 0.16 14.43
C GLY A 71 -5.38 -0.42 13.42
N GLN A 72 -5.81 -0.71 12.19
CA GLN A 72 -4.93 -1.25 11.16
C GLN A 72 -3.79 -0.27 10.82
N LYS A 73 -2.65 -0.81 10.44
CA LYS A 73 -1.49 -0.07 9.99
C LYS A 73 -1.49 -0.08 8.46
N ILE A 74 -1.34 1.08 7.86
CA ILE A 74 -1.64 1.28 6.43
C ILE A 74 -0.39 1.74 5.68
N LEU A 75 -0.12 1.09 4.54
CA LEU A 75 0.82 1.57 3.53
C LEU A 75 0.04 1.90 2.26
N VAL A 76 0.09 3.16 1.84
CA VAL A 76 -0.55 3.61 0.62
C VAL A 76 0.45 3.50 -0.52
N ALA A 77 0.21 2.58 -1.44
CA ALA A 77 1.07 2.35 -2.59
C ALA A 77 0.50 2.97 -3.88
N ALA A 78 -0.73 3.47 -3.82
CA ALA A 78 -1.32 4.24 -4.90
C ALA A 78 -0.69 5.65 -4.94
N LYS A 79 -0.63 6.24 -6.13
CA LYS A 79 -0.09 7.58 -6.32
C LYS A 79 -1.06 8.42 -7.13
N GLY A 80 -0.93 9.73 -7.02
CA GLY A 80 -1.67 10.67 -7.81
C GLY A 80 -2.52 11.63 -7.00
N ILE A 81 -3.37 12.34 -7.73
CA ILE A 81 -4.26 13.37 -7.20
C ILE A 81 -5.68 13.01 -7.61
N GLU A 82 -6.63 13.20 -6.71
CA GLU A 82 -8.04 12.98 -7.03
C GLU A 82 -8.52 14.01 -8.06
N GLN A 83 -9.08 13.54 -9.16
CA GLN A 83 -9.66 14.44 -10.16
C GLN A 83 -10.89 15.15 -9.59
N GLY A 84 -11.07 16.38 -9.98
CA GLY A 84 -12.18 17.22 -9.51
C GLY A 84 -11.81 18.03 -8.29
N SER A 85 -11.41 17.40 -7.19
CA SER A 85 -11.02 18.10 -5.95
C SER A 85 -9.57 18.56 -5.94
N GLY A 86 -8.68 17.87 -6.68
CA GLY A 86 -7.24 18.12 -6.63
C GLY A 86 -6.56 17.65 -5.34
N ALA A 87 -7.24 16.85 -4.53
CA ALA A 87 -6.70 16.41 -3.25
C ALA A 87 -5.62 15.35 -3.42
N PHE A 88 -4.54 15.47 -2.65
CA PHE A 88 -3.51 14.44 -2.56
C PHE A 88 -4.02 13.24 -1.77
N LEU A 89 -3.47 12.06 -2.04
CA LEU A 89 -3.88 10.83 -1.36
C LEU A 89 -3.69 10.89 0.15
N ASN A 90 -2.63 11.55 0.64
CA ASN A 90 -2.43 11.70 2.07
C ASN A 90 -3.60 12.46 2.73
N GLU A 91 -4.13 13.47 2.07
CA GLU A 91 -5.28 14.22 2.57
C GLU A 91 -6.55 13.35 2.60
N ILE A 92 -6.76 12.54 1.56
CA ILE A 92 -7.92 11.66 1.46
C ILE A 92 -7.87 10.59 2.55
N PHE A 93 -6.76 9.90 2.68
CA PHE A 93 -6.61 8.84 3.69
C PHE A 93 -6.69 9.38 5.11
N ALA A 94 -6.16 10.59 5.36
CA ALA A 94 -6.21 11.21 6.68
C ALA A 94 -7.64 11.53 7.16
N GLN A 95 -8.61 11.58 6.26
CA GLN A 95 -10.01 11.74 6.63
C GLN A 95 -10.62 10.49 7.24
N PHE A 96 -10.00 9.33 7.04
CA PHE A 96 -10.51 8.03 7.48
C PHE A 96 -9.61 7.33 8.50
N ILE A 97 -8.32 7.68 8.52
CA ILE A 97 -7.30 6.95 9.28
C ILE A 97 -6.38 7.96 9.98
N PRO A 98 -6.07 7.76 11.28
CA PRO A 98 -5.09 8.62 11.96
C PRO A 98 -3.75 8.61 11.24
N GLU A 99 -3.09 9.76 11.15
CA GLU A 99 -1.81 9.89 10.46
C GLU A 99 -0.71 8.98 11.01
N GLU A 100 -0.73 8.71 12.30
CA GLU A 100 0.21 7.80 12.96
C GLU A 100 0.08 6.35 12.50
N ASN A 101 -1.05 6.01 11.83
CA ASN A 101 -1.28 4.69 11.24
C ASN A 101 -1.11 4.69 9.72
N LEU A 102 -0.69 5.81 9.14
CA LEU A 102 -0.51 5.97 7.70
C LEU A 102 0.95 6.02 7.31
N SER A 103 1.29 5.32 6.24
CA SER A 103 2.56 5.45 5.56
C SER A 103 2.32 5.44 4.04
N PHE A 104 3.29 5.94 3.28
CA PHE A 104 3.14 6.14 1.83
C PHE A 104 4.38 5.62 1.12
N LEU A 105 4.17 4.83 0.08
CA LEU A 105 5.24 4.27 -0.75
C LEU A 105 5.48 5.20 -1.94
N SER A 106 6.73 5.55 -2.18
CA SER A 106 7.15 6.33 -3.34
C SER A 106 8.41 5.75 -3.95
N GLY A 107 8.73 6.17 -5.18
CA GLY A 107 9.94 5.74 -5.87
C GLY A 107 9.65 5.44 -7.34
N PRO A 108 10.71 5.35 -8.16
CA PRO A 108 10.60 5.14 -9.61
C PRO A 108 10.43 3.66 -10.00
N SER A 109 9.76 2.87 -9.19
CA SER A 109 9.62 1.42 -9.42
C SER A 109 8.50 1.10 -10.40
N PHE A 110 8.75 0.14 -11.28
CA PHE A 110 7.76 -0.38 -12.22
C PHE A 110 7.36 -1.81 -11.85
N ALA A 111 6.08 -2.12 -12.02
CA ALA A 111 5.54 -3.44 -11.69
C ALA A 111 6.29 -4.57 -12.40
N SER A 112 6.61 -4.39 -13.69
CA SER A 112 7.33 -5.42 -14.46
C SER A 112 8.73 -5.70 -13.92
N GLU A 113 9.44 -4.68 -13.45
CA GLU A 113 10.77 -4.84 -12.86
C GLU A 113 10.69 -5.58 -11.54
N VAL A 114 9.73 -5.25 -10.71
CA VAL A 114 9.49 -5.93 -9.43
C VAL A 114 9.17 -7.40 -9.66
N MET A 115 8.30 -7.71 -10.65
CA MET A 115 7.93 -9.09 -10.98
C MET A 115 9.10 -9.92 -11.50
N GLN A 116 10.10 -9.28 -12.10
CA GLN A 116 11.32 -9.94 -12.58
C GLN A 116 12.37 -10.09 -11.49
N GLY A 117 12.16 -9.55 -10.31
CA GLY A 117 13.14 -9.59 -9.23
C GLY A 117 14.34 -8.69 -9.46
N LEU A 118 14.21 -7.67 -10.30
CA LEU A 118 15.30 -6.74 -10.59
C LEU A 118 15.54 -5.79 -9.41
N PRO A 119 16.78 -5.37 -9.16
CA PRO A 119 17.07 -4.42 -8.10
C PRO A 119 16.24 -3.16 -8.23
N THR A 120 15.60 -2.78 -7.15
CA THR A 120 14.63 -1.68 -7.12
C THR A 120 14.80 -0.94 -5.79
N ALA A 121 14.51 0.37 -5.79
CA ALA A 121 14.52 1.19 -4.58
C ALA A 121 13.18 1.86 -4.40
N VAL A 122 12.70 1.88 -3.16
CA VAL A 122 11.46 2.57 -2.78
C VAL A 122 11.69 3.36 -1.49
N VAL A 123 10.88 4.37 -1.28
CA VAL A 123 10.89 5.16 -0.05
C VAL A 123 9.55 4.98 0.65
N ILE A 124 9.58 4.73 1.95
CA ILE A 124 8.37 4.65 2.78
C ILE A 124 8.35 5.90 3.66
N ASN A 125 7.32 6.71 3.50
CA ASN A 125 7.16 7.98 4.18
C ASN A 125 6.05 7.90 5.22
N SER A 126 6.33 8.33 6.44
CA SER A 126 5.33 8.41 7.51
C SER A 126 5.80 9.39 8.57
N ILE A 127 4.86 10.10 9.20
CA ILE A 127 5.18 10.87 10.39
C ILE A 127 5.56 9.95 11.55
N ASN A 128 5.19 8.67 11.47
CA ASN A 128 5.53 7.63 12.44
C ASN A 128 6.67 6.78 11.88
N GLU A 129 7.90 7.06 12.30
CA GLU A 129 9.09 6.33 11.83
C GLU A 129 9.04 4.84 12.15
N THR A 130 8.49 4.47 13.29
CA THR A 130 8.34 3.07 13.68
C THR A 130 7.51 2.32 12.64
N LEU A 131 6.43 2.93 12.16
CA LEU A 131 5.55 2.35 11.16
C LEU A 131 6.28 2.14 9.83
N SER A 132 7.01 3.14 9.35
CA SER A 132 7.74 2.99 8.09
C SER A 132 8.82 1.91 8.19
N LYS A 133 9.48 1.78 9.33
CA LYS A 133 10.46 0.72 9.56
C LYS A 133 9.80 -0.66 9.59
N GLU A 134 8.63 -0.80 10.20
CA GLU A 134 7.89 -2.05 10.21
C GLU A 134 7.56 -2.50 8.78
N PHE A 135 7.00 -1.60 7.97
CA PHE A 135 6.70 -1.93 6.57
C PHE A 135 7.95 -2.27 5.76
N SER A 136 9.07 -1.61 6.03
CA SER A 136 10.31 -1.87 5.29
C SER A 136 10.79 -3.31 5.48
N THR A 137 10.52 -3.92 6.62
CA THR A 137 10.94 -5.30 6.92
C THR A 137 10.19 -6.34 6.08
N PHE A 138 9.05 -5.99 5.47
CA PHE A 138 8.26 -6.92 4.67
C PHE A 138 8.83 -7.14 3.27
N PHE A 139 9.64 -6.21 2.78
CA PHE A 139 10.17 -6.26 1.41
C PHE A 139 11.36 -7.20 1.30
N PRO A 140 11.48 -7.92 0.17
CA PRO A 140 12.62 -8.80 -0.06
C PRO A 140 13.91 -8.03 -0.34
N SER A 141 15.05 -8.72 -0.30
CA SER A 141 16.37 -8.09 -0.41
C SER A 141 16.61 -7.35 -1.74
N PHE A 142 15.95 -7.73 -2.83
CA PHE A 142 16.14 -7.05 -4.11
C PHE A 142 15.41 -5.68 -4.17
N ILE A 143 14.53 -5.39 -3.20
CA ILE A 143 13.90 -4.08 -3.05
C ILE A 143 14.55 -3.37 -1.88
N LYS A 144 15.35 -2.36 -2.18
CA LYS A 144 15.99 -1.56 -1.14
C LYS A 144 15.00 -0.50 -0.66
N THR A 145 14.72 -0.49 0.64
CA THR A 145 13.77 0.45 1.22
C THR A 145 14.50 1.54 2.00
N TYR A 146 14.05 2.77 1.81
CA TYR A 146 14.48 3.92 2.59
C TYR A 146 13.27 4.46 3.34
N THR A 147 13.48 5.08 4.49
CA THR A 147 12.38 5.68 5.26
C THR A 147 12.56 7.20 5.35
N SER A 148 11.45 7.91 5.39
CA SER A 148 11.43 9.37 5.45
C SER A 148 10.19 9.83 6.22
N THR A 149 10.26 11.03 6.79
CA THR A 149 9.10 11.69 7.42
C THR A 149 8.48 12.75 6.50
N ASP A 150 9.01 12.95 5.30
CA ASP A 150 8.51 13.95 4.33
C ASP A 150 7.36 13.38 3.51
N VAL A 151 6.17 13.33 4.09
CA VAL A 151 4.96 12.79 3.46
C VAL A 151 4.54 13.66 2.27
N ILE A 152 4.55 14.97 2.40
CA ILE A 152 4.11 15.88 1.34
C ILE A 152 5.05 15.83 0.15
N GLY A 153 6.36 15.82 0.37
CA GLY A 153 7.34 15.69 -0.70
C GLY A 153 7.17 14.41 -1.48
N ALA A 154 6.81 13.30 -0.82
CA ALA A 154 6.56 12.02 -1.47
C ALA A 154 5.35 12.08 -2.41
N GLU A 155 4.31 12.84 -2.04
CA GLU A 155 3.07 12.93 -2.84
C GLU A 155 3.26 13.72 -4.14
N VAL A 156 4.19 14.66 -4.19
CA VAL A 156 4.43 15.47 -5.39
C VAL A 156 5.49 14.87 -6.31
N CYS A 157 6.20 13.84 -5.89
CA CYS A 157 7.17 13.11 -6.72
C CYS A 157 6.56 11.85 -7.41
#